data_dba916977337803925a2dc247c6c172b
#
_entry.id   dba916977337803925a2dc247c6c172b
#
_cell.length_a   1.000
_cell.length_b   1.000
_cell.length_c   1.000
_cell.angle_alpha   90.00
_cell.angle_beta   90.00
_cell.angle_gamma   90.00
#
_symmetry.space_group_name_H-M   'P 1'
#
loop_
_entity.id
_entity.type
_entity.pdbx_description
1 polymer ?
#
loop_
_entity_poly.entity_id
_entity_poly.type
_entity_poly.pdbx_seq_one_letter_code
_entity_poly.pdbx_strand_id
1 'polypeptide(L)'
;MTLDPLLLSRLQFVWVVGWHILLPAFTVGLASYVAVLEGLHLVTGREIYSRLSNFWIKIFAVSFGMGVVSGIVMPFQFGTNWSRFSDATANVLSPLLAYEGLTAFFLESAFLGVLLFGRRLVPPWAHFIAALMFAGGTLFSTFWILATNSWMQTPAGYEIVDGRFFPKDWLEVIFSPSFPYRLAHTVVAFYVTTAFVVLGVAAYFQRRSRFALEGQTMLSMTLWLLTVLVPLQILIGDQHGLNTLEQQPVKLAAIEAHWTTGSRVPLILFALPDEQAETNHNVIEVPVLGSLILTHDLDGTVRGLKDWPADQRPPVAIPFFAFRIMVGIGFLMLALVIVSWWLRVRWQLFETRWFLICCELASPLGFLAVLAGWTTTEVGRQPWTVYGLLRTADSVSPSLTGTDVLISLLGYALVYLIMYPVGVALMVRIVKAGPAEPTTAPAPIESGRPGLPVQALPRSEAGAQT
;
A
#
# COMPACT_ATOMS: atom_id res chain seq x y z
N MET A 1 -0.64 -37.27 -6.77
CA MET A 1 -1.39 -36.14 -6.18
C MET A 1 -2.00 -35.36 -7.32
N THR A 2 -3.30 -35.28 -7.41
CA THR A 2 -3.98 -34.39 -8.37
C THR A 2 -3.78 -32.96 -7.89
N LEU A 3 -3.18 -32.09 -8.73
CA LEU A 3 -3.01 -30.68 -8.44
C LEU A 3 -4.37 -30.01 -8.44
N ASP A 4 -4.77 -29.43 -7.31
CA ASP A 4 -6.05 -28.71 -7.19
C ASP A 4 -5.93 -27.33 -7.86
N PRO A 5 -6.65 -27.06 -8.96
CA PRO A 5 -6.59 -25.77 -9.66
C PRO A 5 -7.14 -24.61 -8.83
N LEU A 6 -8.10 -24.85 -7.92
CA LEU A 6 -8.63 -23.82 -7.03
C LEU A 6 -7.54 -23.35 -6.03
N LEU A 7 -6.89 -24.28 -5.35
CA LEU A 7 -5.83 -23.95 -4.38
C LEU A 7 -4.67 -23.22 -5.07
N LEU A 8 -4.23 -23.72 -6.23
CA LEU A 8 -3.14 -23.12 -6.98
C LEU A 8 -3.51 -21.71 -7.51
N SER A 9 -4.74 -21.50 -7.98
CA SER A 9 -5.20 -20.16 -8.40
C SER A 9 -5.25 -19.18 -7.24
N ARG A 10 -5.65 -19.62 -6.04
CA ARG A 10 -5.59 -18.78 -4.82
C ARG A 10 -4.15 -18.45 -4.44
N LEU A 11 -3.23 -19.40 -4.48
CA LEU A 11 -1.81 -19.18 -4.20
C LEU A 11 -1.19 -18.21 -5.22
N GLN A 12 -1.53 -18.37 -6.50
CA GLN A 12 -1.06 -17.45 -7.54
C GLN A 12 -1.59 -16.02 -7.31
N PHE A 13 -2.85 -15.87 -6.95
CA PHE A 13 -3.44 -14.57 -6.65
C PHE A 13 -2.77 -13.93 -5.43
N VAL A 14 -2.58 -14.70 -4.34
CA VAL A 14 -1.87 -14.24 -3.14
C VAL A 14 -0.44 -13.80 -3.46
N TRP A 15 0.27 -14.57 -4.30
CA TRP A 15 1.63 -14.22 -4.74
C TRP A 15 1.65 -12.88 -5.50
N VAL A 16 0.82 -12.76 -6.53
CA VAL A 16 0.84 -11.57 -7.40
C VAL A 16 0.36 -10.33 -6.66
N VAL A 17 -0.79 -10.40 -5.98
CA VAL A 17 -1.34 -9.26 -5.24
C VAL A 17 -0.50 -8.90 -4.04
N GLY A 18 0.00 -9.88 -3.28
CA GLY A 18 0.84 -9.65 -2.11
C GLY A 18 2.12 -8.86 -2.44
N TRP A 19 2.76 -9.18 -3.55
CA TRP A 19 3.91 -8.39 -4.03
C TRP A 19 3.48 -7.03 -4.60
N HIS A 20 2.39 -6.98 -5.38
CA HIS A 20 1.95 -5.75 -6.00
C HIS A 20 1.55 -4.68 -4.97
N ILE A 21 0.80 -5.05 -3.92
CA ILE A 21 0.28 -4.09 -2.93
C ILE A 21 1.40 -3.34 -2.16
N LEU A 22 2.61 -3.91 -2.09
CA LEU A 22 3.76 -3.25 -1.48
C LEU A 22 4.17 -1.99 -2.24
N LEU A 23 3.96 -1.96 -3.54
CA LEU A 23 4.36 -0.83 -4.39
C LEU A 23 3.41 0.36 -4.21
N PRO A 24 2.07 0.27 -4.36
CA PRO A 24 1.17 1.37 -4.05
C PRO A 24 1.22 1.78 -2.58
N ALA A 25 1.46 0.85 -1.64
CA ALA A 25 1.66 1.18 -0.23
C ALA A 25 2.84 2.15 0.00
N PHE A 26 3.79 2.20 -0.90
CA PHE A 26 4.90 3.14 -0.87
C PHE A 26 4.72 4.32 -1.84
N THR A 27 4.31 4.05 -3.09
CA THR A 27 4.30 5.08 -4.14
C THR A 27 3.21 6.12 -3.94
N VAL A 28 2.04 5.78 -3.40
CA VAL A 28 0.95 6.74 -3.11
C VAL A 28 1.41 7.81 -2.10
N GLY A 29 1.97 7.37 -0.98
CA GLY A 29 2.49 8.30 0.01
C GLY A 29 3.73 9.06 -0.49
N LEU A 30 4.61 8.41 -1.27
CA LEU A 30 5.81 9.03 -1.79
C LEU A 30 5.50 10.10 -2.84
N ALA A 31 4.51 9.90 -3.71
CA ALA A 31 4.03 10.92 -4.65
C ALA A 31 3.56 12.18 -3.90
N SER A 32 2.77 12.00 -2.85
CA SER A 32 2.31 13.10 -1.99
C SER A 32 3.46 13.77 -1.24
N TYR A 33 4.43 13.01 -0.75
CA TYR A 33 5.62 13.56 -0.10
C TYR A 33 6.47 14.40 -1.06
N VAL A 34 6.66 13.94 -2.29
CA VAL A 34 7.32 14.71 -3.37
C VAL A 34 6.57 16.00 -3.66
N ALA A 35 5.23 15.96 -3.77
CA ALA A 35 4.42 17.15 -3.98
C ALA A 35 4.57 18.17 -2.83
N VAL A 36 4.61 17.70 -1.57
CA VAL A 36 4.88 18.56 -0.41
C VAL A 36 6.26 19.20 -0.49
N LEU A 37 7.30 18.45 -0.86
CA LEU A 37 8.66 18.99 -1.03
C LEU A 37 8.74 20.05 -2.13
N GLU A 38 8.08 19.81 -3.28
CA GLU A 38 7.98 20.80 -4.37
C GLU A 38 7.25 22.07 -3.92
N GLY A 39 6.14 21.92 -3.21
CA GLY A 39 5.39 23.05 -2.65
C GLY A 39 6.22 23.86 -1.63
N LEU A 40 6.94 23.18 -0.73
CA LEU A 40 7.83 23.83 0.22
C LEU A 40 8.99 24.54 -0.48
N HIS A 41 9.56 23.96 -1.53
CA HIS A 41 10.57 24.64 -2.34
C HIS A 41 10.00 25.90 -3.00
N LEU A 42 8.82 25.80 -3.61
CA LEU A 42 8.17 26.92 -4.29
C LEU A 42 7.86 28.11 -3.34
N VAL A 43 7.37 27.81 -2.13
CA VAL A 43 6.96 28.83 -1.16
C VAL A 43 8.15 29.42 -0.40
N THR A 44 9.13 28.59 -0.03
CA THR A 44 10.24 29.03 0.83
C THR A 44 11.52 29.40 0.08
N GLY A 45 11.65 28.99 -1.18
CA GLY A 45 12.88 29.15 -1.99
C GLY A 45 14.08 28.32 -1.48
N ARG A 46 13.89 27.45 -0.48
CA ARG A 46 15.00 26.70 0.13
C ARG A 46 15.38 25.50 -0.73
N GLU A 47 16.65 25.47 -1.17
CA GLU A 47 17.19 24.42 -2.05
C GLU A 47 17.17 23.00 -1.45
N ILE A 48 17.13 22.90 -0.12
CA ILE A 48 17.06 21.58 0.54
C ILE A 48 15.85 20.78 0.09
N TYR A 49 14.69 21.41 -0.08
CA TYR A 49 13.47 20.73 -0.51
C TYR A 49 13.55 20.25 -1.96
N SER A 50 14.16 21.04 -2.84
CA SER A 50 14.43 20.66 -4.23
C SER A 50 15.39 19.46 -4.31
N ARG A 51 16.46 19.45 -3.52
CA ARG A 51 17.41 18.32 -3.45
C ARG A 51 16.75 17.05 -2.95
N LEU A 52 15.94 17.14 -1.89
CA LEU A 52 15.20 16.02 -1.35
C LEU A 52 14.16 15.50 -2.34
N SER A 53 13.44 16.39 -3.02
CA SER A 53 12.48 15.99 -4.06
C SER A 53 13.19 15.25 -5.19
N ASN A 54 14.28 15.76 -5.73
CA ASN A 54 15.07 15.10 -6.77
C ASN A 54 15.60 13.72 -6.34
N PHE A 55 15.96 13.58 -5.07
CA PHE A 55 16.40 12.30 -4.52
C PHE A 55 15.24 11.28 -4.49
N TRP A 56 14.09 11.67 -3.95
CA TRP A 56 12.93 10.78 -3.82
C TRP A 56 12.26 10.47 -5.16
N ILE A 57 12.25 11.38 -6.12
CA ILE A 57 11.77 11.14 -7.49
C ILE A 57 12.52 9.98 -8.16
N LYS A 58 13.84 9.83 -7.93
CA LYS A 58 14.61 8.70 -8.47
C LYS A 58 14.17 7.36 -7.88
N ILE A 59 13.93 7.31 -6.57
CA ILE A 59 13.44 6.12 -5.87
C ILE A 59 12.02 5.82 -6.33
N PHE A 60 11.20 6.87 -6.44
CA PHE A 60 9.84 6.80 -6.93
C PHE A 60 9.77 6.19 -8.34
N ALA A 61 10.62 6.63 -9.26
CA ALA A 61 10.64 6.11 -10.63
C ALA A 61 10.89 4.59 -10.70
N VAL A 62 11.78 4.07 -9.85
CA VAL A 62 12.06 2.63 -9.76
C VAL A 62 10.85 1.89 -9.20
N SER A 63 10.30 2.33 -8.07
CA SER A 63 9.16 1.66 -7.42
C SER A 63 7.90 1.74 -8.27
N PHE A 64 7.63 2.88 -8.91
CA PHE A 64 6.50 3.06 -9.81
C PHE A 64 6.61 2.17 -11.06
N GLY A 65 7.80 2.11 -11.68
CA GLY A 65 8.04 1.22 -12.83
C GLY A 65 7.78 -0.25 -12.49
N MET A 66 8.22 -0.72 -11.32
CA MET A 66 7.89 -2.07 -10.84
C MET A 66 6.38 -2.22 -10.60
N GLY A 67 5.72 -1.17 -10.08
CA GLY A 67 4.27 -1.14 -9.86
C GLY A 67 3.49 -1.32 -11.15
N VAL A 68 3.86 -0.61 -12.20
CA VAL A 68 3.23 -0.74 -13.52
C VAL A 68 3.38 -2.16 -14.07
N VAL A 69 4.59 -2.74 -14.02
CA VAL A 69 4.84 -4.11 -14.51
C VAL A 69 4.00 -5.14 -13.75
N SER A 70 3.96 -5.07 -12.41
CA SER A 70 3.17 -6.00 -11.60
C SER A 70 1.65 -5.75 -11.71
N GLY A 71 1.24 -4.49 -11.92
CA GLY A 71 -0.16 -4.09 -12.03
C GLY A 71 -0.84 -4.56 -13.32
N ILE A 72 -0.12 -4.50 -14.45
CA ILE A 72 -0.63 -4.97 -15.75
C ILE A 72 -0.98 -6.47 -15.72
N VAL A 73 -0.28 -7.26 -14.91
CA VAL A 73 -0.49 -8.71 -14.81
C VAL A 73 -1.81 -9.04 -14.10
N MET A 74 -2.29 -8.21 -13.19
CA MET A 74 -3.46 -8.50 -12.38
C MET A 74 -4.77 -8.67 -13.17
N PRO A 75 -5.13 -7.78 -14.11
CA PRO A 75 -6.32 -7.94 -14.94
C PRO A 75 -6.34 -9.26 -15.74
N PHE A 76 -5.18 -9.75 -16.17
CA PHE A 76 -5.10 -11.02 -16.88
C PHE A 76 -5.54 -12.21 -16.02
N GLN A 77 -5.26 -12.20 -14.72
CA GLN A 77 -5.69 -13.28 -13.82
C GLN A 77 -7.22 -13.35 -13.69
N PHE A 78 -7.92 -12.24 -13.78
CA PHE A 78 -9.39 -12.24 -13.76
C PHE A 78 -9.97 -13.01 -14.97
N GLY A 79 -9.37 -12.89 -16.14
CA GLY A 79 -9.79 -13.63 -17.33
C GLY A 79 -9.28 -15.08 -17.37
N THR A 80 -8.05 -15.33 -16.91
CA THR A 80 -7.43 -16.66 -16.97
C THR A 80 -7.90 -17.58 -15.83
N ASN A 81 -7.71 -17.18 -14.59
CA ASN A 81 -7.94 -18.04 -13.42
C ASN A 81 -9.35 -17.91 -12.83
N TRP A 82 -10.00 -16.74 -13.01
CA TRP A 82 -11.24 -16.35 -12.33
C TRP A 82 -12.33 -15.96 -13.33
N SER A 83 -12.46 -16.70 -14.46
CA SER A 83 -13.37 -16.31 -15.54
C SER A 83 -14.85 -16.35 -15.13
N ARG A 84 -15.28 -17.27 -14.27
CA ARG A 84 -16.65 -17.30 -13.75
C ARG A 84 -16.96 -16.10 -12.86
N PHE A 85 -16.01 -15.71 -12.00
CA PHE A 85 -16.13 -14.48 -11.24
C PHE A 85 -16.22 -13.26 -12.16
N SER A 86 -15.35 -13.20 -13.16
CA SER A 86 -15.33 -12.08 -14.11
C SER A 86 -16.63 -11.98 -14.91
N ASP A 87 -17.18 -13.13 -15.39
CA ASP A 87 -18.45 -13.16 -16.09
C ASP A 87 -19.62 -12.73 -15.20
N ALA A 88 -19.67 -13.24 -13.97
CA ALA A 88 -20.76 -12.90 -13.04
C ALA A 88 -20.75 -11.41 -12.65
N THR A 89 -19.58 -10.80 -12.46
CA THR A 89 -19.44 -9.45 -11.90
C THR A 89 -19.13 -8.37 -12.95
N ALA A 90 -18.95 -8.73 -14.23
CA ALA A 90 -18.48 -7.85 -15.29
C ALA A 90 -19.19 -6.50 -15.36
N ASN A 91 -20.55 -6.51 -15.27
CA ASN A 91 -21.32 -5.28 -15.43
C ASN A 91 -21.16 -4.28 -14.27
N VAL A 92 -20.68 -4.75 -13.11
CA VAL A 92 -20.42 -3.91 -11.93
C VAL A 92 -18.92 -3.59 -11.83
N LEU A 93 -18.05 -4.60 -11.84
CA LEU A 93 -16.62 -4.40 -11.54
C LEU A 93 -15.81 -3.91 -12.74
N SER A 94 -16.14 -4.33 -13.98
CA SER A 94 -15.36 -3.90 -15.13
C SER A 94 -15.38 -2.39 -15.37
N PRO A 95 -16.54 -1.67 -15.23
CA PRO A 95 -16.54 -0.21 -15.29
C PRO A 95 -15.65 0.44 -14.22
N LEU A 96 -15.68 -0.04 -12.96
CA LEU A 96 -14.85 0.51 -11.88
C LEU A 96 -13.36 0.35 -12.17
N LEU A 97 -12.93 -0.83 -12.63
CA LEU A 97 -11.56 -1.11 -13.02
C LEU A 97 -11.16 -0.33 -14.28
N ALA A 98 -12.08 -0.14 -15.24
CA ALA A 98 -11.83 0.66 -16.42
C ALA A 98 -11.62 2.14 -16.08
N TYR A 99 -12.40 2.69 -15.14
CA TYR A 99 -12.20 4.05 -14.65
C TYR A 99 -10.86 4.23 -13.95
N GLU A 100 -10.40 3.24 -13.19
CA GLU A 100 -9.04 3.24 -12.63
C GLU A 100 -7.99 3.40 -13.75
N GLY A 101 -8.01 2.52 -14.75
CA GLY A 101 -7.08 2.57 -15.87
C GLY A 101 -7.16 3.85 -16.69
N LEU A 102 -8.37 4.28 -17.06
CA LEU A 102 -8.58 5.43 -17.94
C LEU A 102 -8.32 6.78 -17.25
N THR A 103 -8.71 6.93 -16.00
CA THR A 103 -8.66 8.24 -15.33
C THR A 103 -7.42 8.41 -14.46
N ALA A 104 -7.04 7.40 -13.70
CA ALA A 104 -5.90 7.46 -12.80
C ALA A 104 -4.57 7.17 -13.50
N PHE A 105 -4.44 6.02 -14.14
CA PHE A 105 -3.19 5.61 -14.78
C PHE A 105 -2.75 6.55 -15.94
N PHE A 106 -3.69 7.05 -16.74
CA PHE A 106 -3.36 8.04 -17.78
C PHE A 106 -2.91 9.37 -17.17
N LEU A 107 -3.53 9.81 -16.06
CA LEU A 107 -3.11 11.00 -15.35
C LEU A 107 -1.68 10.83 -14.80
N GLU A 108 -1.41 9.71 -14.15
CA GLU A 108 -0.08 9.36 -13.63
C GLU A 108 0.97 9.34 -14.76
N SER A 109 0.68 8.63 -15.83
CA SER A 109 1.61 8.49 -16.97
C SER A 109 1.92 9.83 -17.64
N ALA A 110 0.91 10.70 -17.81
CA ALA A 110 1.08 12.01 -18.44
C ALA A 110 2.01 12.93 -17.62
N PHE A 111 1.87 12.94 -16.31
CA PHE A 111 2.66 13.83 -15.44
C PHE A 111 4.00 13.24 -14.99
N LEU A 112 4.19 11.92 -15.09
CA LEU A 112 5.46 11.26 -14.73
C LEU A 112 6.64 11.81 -15.54
N GLY A 113 6.46 12.04 -16.85
CA GLY A 113 7.49 12.60 -17.71
C GLY A 113 7.94 14.00 -17.26
N VAL A 114 6.99 14.83 -16.85
CA VAL A 114 7.29 16.16 -16.28
C VAL A 114 8.02 16.06 -14.95
N LEU A 115 7.62 15.15 -14.07
CA LEU A 115 8.30 14.93 -12.80
C LEU A 115 9.75 14.47 -12.97
N LEU A 116 10.01 13.54 -13.89
CA LEU A 116 11.33 12.96 -14.09
C LEU A 116 12.28 13.90 -14.85
N PHE A 117 11.80 14.60 -15.85
CA PHE A 117 12.62 15.32 -16.83
C PHE A 117 12.33 16.83 -16.89
N GLY A 118 11.20 17.27 -16.34
CA GLY A 118 10.69 18.64 -16.51
C GLY A 118 11.39 19.69 -15.69
N ARG A 119 12.11 19.37 -14.61
CA ARG A 119 12.68 20.33 -13.67
C ARG A 119 13.49 21.48 -14.31
N ARG A 120 14.17 21.21 -15.44
CA ARG A 120 14.93 22.21 -16.20
C ARG A 120 14.17 22.76 -17.40
N LEU A 121 13.01 22.19 -17.74
CA LEU A 121 12.24 22.50 -18.94
C LEU A 121 11.01 23.35 -18.64
N VAL A 122 10.47 23.24 -17.41
CA VAL A 122 9.26 23.98 -17.01
C VAL A 122 9.55 24.85 -15.80
N PRO A 123 8.79 25.93 -15.57
CA PRO A 123 8.96 26.77 -14.39
C PRO A 123 8.58 26.00 -13.10
N PRO A 124 9.11 26.38 -11.92
CA PRO A 124 8.91 25.65 -10.66
C PRO A 124 7.44 25.41 -10.30
N TRP A 125 6.55 26.37 -10.56
CA TRP A 125 5.12 26.21 -10.31
C TRP A 125 4.48 25.11 -11.17
N ALA A 126 4.91 24.97 -12.45
CA ALA A 126 4.39 23.93 -13.33
C ALA A 126 4.90 22.54 -12.91
N HIS A 127 6.15 22.44 -12.42
CA HIS A 127 6.68 21.21 -11.86
C HIS A 127 5.93 20.81 -10.58
N PHE A 128 5.59 21.76 -9.72
CA PHE A 128 4.75 21.54 -8.53
C PHE A 128 3.34 21.07 -8.91
N ILE A 129 2.69 21.70 -9.90
CA ILE A 129 1.38 21.25 -10.39
C ILE A 129 1.47 19.82 -10.92
N ALA A 130 2.52 19.49 -11.68
CA ALA A 130 2.72 18.12 -12.16
C ALA A 130 2.84 17.12 -10.99
N ALA A 131 3.54 17.48 -9.92
CA ALA A 131 3.63 16.65 -8.72
C ALA A 131 2.27 16.48 -8.03
N LEU A 132 1.47 17.54 -7.91
CA LEU A 132 0.11 17.47 -7.36
C LEU A 132 -0.82 16.61 -8.22
N MET A 133 -0.79 16.80 -9.54
CA MET A 133 -1.63 16.00 -10.45
C MET A 133 -1.25 14.53 -10.40
N PHE A 134 0.06 14.24 -10.32
CA PHE A 134 0.52 12.86 -10.17
C PHE A 134 0.06 12.25 -8.83
N ALA A 135 0.25 12.96 -7.71
CA ALA A 135 -0.20 12.51 -6.39
C ALA A 135 -1.73 12.34 -6.33
N GLY A 136 -2.47 13.25 -6.96
CA GLY A 136 -3.92 13.13 -7.13
C GLY A 136 -4.32 11.88 -7.93
N GLY A 137 -3.57 11.56 -8.99
CA GLY A 137 -3.76 10.34 -9.79
C GLY A 137 -3.60 9.07 -8.97
N THR A 138 -2.53 8.95 -8.17
CA THR A 138 -2.31 7.79 -7.30
C THR A 138 -3.41 7.61 -6.24
N LEU A 139 -3.93 8.71 -5.67
CA LEU A 139 -5.06 8.66 -4.75
C LEU A 139 -6.36 8.27 -5.46
N PHE A 140 -6.55 8.73 -6.69
CA PHE A 140 -7.72 8.40 -7.49
C PHE A 140 -7.70 6.94 -7.95
N SER A 141 -6.53 6.39 -8.29
CA SER A 141 -6.34 4.94 -8.50
C SER A 141 -6.72 4.16 -7.24
N THR A 142 -6.22 4.57 -6.08
CA THR A 142 -6.57 3.96 -4.79
C THR A 142 -8.09 3.98 -4.53
N PHE A 143 -8.77 5.08 -4.86
CA PHE A 143 -10.22 5.21 -4.74
C PHE A 143 -10.96 4.14 -5.54
N TRP A 144 -10.67 3.99 -6.84
CA TRP A 144 -11.37 3.05 -7.71
C TRP A 144 -11.11 1.58 -7.34
N ILE A 145 -9.85 1.24 -7.03
CA ILE A 145 -9.50 -0.12 -6.60
C ILE A 145 -10.19 -0.47 -5.28
N LEU A 146 -10.27 0.47 -4.33
CA LEU A 146 -10.96 0.22 -3.07
C LEU A 146 -12.48 0.25 -3.20
N ALA A 147 -13.06 1.03 -4.11
CA ALA A 147 -14.49 0.92 -4.43
C ALA A 147 -14.81 -0.48 -4.94
N THR A 148 -14.04 -0.99 -5.89
CA THR A 148 -14.15 -2.36 -6.42
C THR A 148 -14.05 -3.42 -5.31
N ASN A 149 -12.99 -3.36 -4.49
CA ASN A 149 -12.76 -4.33 -3.43
C ASN A 149 -13.80 -4.22 -2.30
N SER A 150 -14.24 -3.01 -1.95
CA SER A 150 -15.26 -2.80 -0.92
C SER A 150 -16.62 -3.31 -1.33
N TRP A 151 -16.99 -3.16 -2.60
CA TRP A 151 -18.22 -3.75 -3.12
C TRP A 151 -18.19 -5.30 -2.99
N MET A 152 -17.07 -5.95 -3.23
CA MET A 152 -16.94 -7.39 -3.02
C MET A 152 -17.09 -7.80 -1.55
N GLN A 153 -16.75 -6.91 -0.61
CA GLN A 153 -16.86 -7.15 0.84
C GLN A 153 -18.27 -6.89 1.37
N THR A 154 -18.91 -5.83 0.90
CA THR A 154 -20.26 -5.39 1.32
C THR A 154 -21.06 -4.96 0.09
N PRO A 155 -21.52 -5.93 -0.74
CA PRO A 155 -22.18 -5.62 -2.00
C PRO A 155 -23.48 -4.86 -1.76
N ALA A 156 -23.66 -3.73 -2.48
CA ALA A 156 -24.82 -2.87 -2.44
C ALA A 156 -25.14 -2.32 -3.84
N GLY A 157 -26.34 -1.79 -4.07
CA GLY A 157 -26.73 -1.11 -5.30
C GLY A 157 -26.77 -2.00 -6.55
N TYR A 158 -26.97 -3.29 -6.40
CA TYR A 158 -26.99 -4.27 -7.49
C TYR A 158 -28.33 -5.01 -7.58
N GLU A 159 -28.53 -5.66 -8.73
CA GLU A 159 -29.53 -6.71 -8.91
C GLU A 159 -28.88 -7.92 -9.63
N ILE A 160 -29.47 -9.09 -9.48
CA ILE A 160 -28.99 -10.32 -10.13
C ILE A 160 -30.01 -10.74 -11.19
N VAL A 161 -29.53 -10.82 -12.44
CA VAL A 161 -30.31 -11.29 -13.58
C VAL A 161 -29.54 -12.42 -14.25
N ASP A 162 -30.15 -13.58 -14.38
CA ASP A 162 -29.54 -14.78 -14.97
C ASP A 162 -28.15 -15.15 -14.39
N GLY A 163 -27.99 -14.99 -13.07
CA GLY A 163 -26.75 -15.28 -12.36
C GLY A 163 -25.63 -14.24 -12.52
N ARG A 164 -25.91 -13.11 -13.16
CA ARG A 164 -24.98 -11.98 -13.33
C ARG A 164 -25.42 -10.77 -12.53
N PHE A 165 -24.44 -10.07 -11.96
CA PHE A 165 -24.67 -8.83 -11.22
C PHE A 165 -24.79 -7.65 -12.18
N PHE A 166 -25.84 -6.85 -12.02
CA PHE A 166 -26.07 -5.59 -12.74
C PHE A 166 -26.16 -4.43 -11.76
N PRO A 167 -25.60 -3.27 -12.09
CA PRO A 167 -25.73 -2.09 -11.24
C PRO A 167 -27.16 -1.55 -11.32
N LYS A 168 -27.80 -1.39 -10.16
CA LYS A 168 -29.10 -0.73 -10.01
C LYS A 168 -28.93 0.73 -9.58
N ASP A 169 -27.96 0.98 -8.70
CA ASP A 169 -27.56 2.32 -8.26
C ASP A 169 -26.03 2.40 -8.17
N TRP A 170 -25.43 3.22 -9.03
CA TRP A 170 -23.98 3.39 -9.07
C TRP A 170 -23.39 4.08 -7.83
N LEU A 171 -24.16 4.95 -7.17
CA LEU A 171 -23.66 5.58 -5.94
C LEU A 171 -23.57 4.55 -4.81
N GLU A 172 -24.56 3.67 -4.67
CA GLU A 172 -24.51 2.58 -3.70
C GLU A 172 -23.43 1.54 -4.04
N VAL A 173 -23.17 1.28 -5.33
CA VAL A 173 -22.08 0.41 -5.78
C VAL A 173 -20.73 0.98 -5.38
N ILE A 174 -20.47 2.25 -5.70
CA ILE A 174 -19.18 2.91 -5.44
C ILE A 174 -19.01 3.14 -3.93
N PHE A 175 -20.00 3.68 -3.26
CA PHE A 175 -20.00 3.99 -1.84
C PHE A 175 -20.65 2.88 -1.00
N SER A 176 -20.25 1.63 -1.28
CA SER A 176 -20.71 0.47 -0.50
C SER A 176 -20.45 0.66 1.02
N PRO A 177 -21.20 0.00 1.92
CA PRO A 177 -21.17 0.28 3.37
C PRO A 177 -19.77 0.25 4.01
N SER A 178 -18.86 -0.54 3.51
CA SER A 178 -17.48 -0.61 4.04
C SER A 178 -16.51 0.34 3.35
N PHE A 179 -16.84 0.93 2.21
CA PHE A 179 -15.92 1.70 1.38
C PHE A 179 -15.26 2.89 2.10
N PRO A 180 -15.98 3.80 2.79
CA PRO A 180 -15.35 4.96 3.41
C PRO A 180 -14.32 4.58 4.49
N TYR A 181 -14.61 3.55 5.28
CA TYR A 181 -13.71 3.05 6.31
C TYR A 181 -12.46 2.41 5.70
N ARG A 182 -12.64 1.61 4.66
CA ARG A 182 -11.56 0.93 3.96
C ARG A 182 -10.66 1.91 3.21
N LEU A 183 -11.25 2.90 2.53
CA LEU A 183 -10.50 3.96 1.86
C LEU A 183 -9.65 4.76 2.85
N ALA A 184 -10.26 5.27 3.91
CA ALA A 184 -9.57 6.06 4.91
C ALA A 184 -8.43 5.26 5.57
N HIS A 185 -8.71 4.01 6.00
CA HIS A 185 -7.74 3.13 6.64
C HIS A 185 -6.54 2.83 5.72
N THR A 186 -6.80 2.52 4.45
CA THR A 186 -5.75 2.15 3.48
C THR A 186 -4.91 3.36 3.08
N VAL A 187 -5.52 4.51 2.80
CA VAL A 187 -4.78 5.73 2.42
C VAL A 187 -3.86 6.17 3.56
N VAL A 188 -4.36 6.19 4.80
CA VAL A 188 -3.53 6.56 5.96
C VAL A 188 -2.43 5.52 6.19
N ALA A 189 -2.71 4.21 6.01
CA ALA A 189 -1.70 3.15 6.09
C ALA A 189 -0.58 3.33 5.04
N PHE A 190 -0.91 3.75 3.82
CA PHE A 190 0.08 4.03 2.77
C PHE A 190 0.96 5.24 3.12
N TYR A 191 0.37 6.29 3.67
CA TYR A 191 1.13 7.45 4.16
C TYR A 191 2.03 7.10 5.35
N VAL A 192 1.54 6.32 6.31
CA VAL A 192 2.33 5.80 7.43
C VAL A 192 3.49 4.94 6.92
N THR A 193 3.24 4.02 5.98
CA THR A 193 4.27 3.16 5.38
C THR A 193 5.37 4.00 4.73
N THR A 194 5.00 4.96 3.88
CA THR A 194 5.96 5.86 3.24
C THR A 194 6.74 6.69 4.26
N ALA A 195 6.06 7.24 5.26
CA ALA A 195 6.72 8.04 6.29
C ALA A 195 7.75 7.21 7.08
N PHE A 196 7.49 5.93 7.38
CA PHE A 196 8.46 5.05 8.02
C PHE A 196 9.65 4.70 7.11
N VAL A 197 9.46 4.57 5.80
CA VAL A 197 10.58 4.41 4.86
C VAL A 197 11.44 5.67 4.82
N VAL A 198 10.82 6.86 4.72
CA VAL A 198 11.55 8.14 4.74
C VAL A 198 12.26 8.33 6.08
N LEU A 199 11.62 8.00 7.19
CA LEU A 199 12.20 8.03 8.55
C LEU A 199 13.44 7.13 8.64
N GLY A 200 13.37 5.90 8.12
CA GLY A 200 14.50 4.96 8.14
C GLY A 200 15.69 5.47 7.32
N VAL A 201 15.45 6.03 6.13
CA VAL A 201 16.50 6.64 5.31
C VAL A 201 17.09 7.88 6.00
N ALA A 202 16.26 8.71 6.62
CA ALA A 202 16.70 9.88 7.38
C ALA A 202 17.59 9.49 8.56
N ALA A 203 17.19 8.47 9.32
CA ALA A 203 17.95 7.91 10.43
C ALA A 203 19.31 7.32 9.98
N TYR A 204 19.32 6.63 8.83
CA TYR A 204 20.54 6.11 8.22
C TYR A 204 21.53 7.23 7.87
N PHE A 205 21.07 8.35 7.28
CA PHE A 205 21.92 9.50 6.99
C PHE A 205 22.45 10.16 8.26
N GLN A 206 21.58 10.37 9.24
CA GLN A 206 21.93 10.99 10.50
C GLN A 206 22.96 10.16 11.29
N ARG A 207 22.74 8.85 11.41
CA ARG A 207 23.61 7.94 12.14
C ARG A 207 25.01 7.83 11.55
N ARG A 208 25.12 8.00 10.22
CA ARG A 208 26.40 7.94 9.49
C ARG A 208 27.04 9.30 9.28
N SER A 209 26.46 10.36 9.83
CA SER A 209 26.91 11.76 9.63
C SER A 209 27.12 12.12 8.16
N ARG A 210 26.32 11.50 7.27
CA ARG A 210 26.29 11.81 5.84
C ARG A 210 24.98 12.51 5.53
N PHE A 211 25.04 13.61 4.78
CA PHE A 211 23.87 14.41 4.45
C PHE A 211 23.06 14.81 5.71
N ALA A 212 23.77 15.34 6.72
CA ALA A 212 23.18 15.60 8.05
C ALA A 212 21.97 16.54 8.00
N LEU A 213 22.03 17.59 7.17
CA LEU A 213 20.94 18.54 7.03
C LEU A 213 19.70 17.90 6.39
N GLU A 214 19.90 17.10 5.35
CA GLU A 214 18.86 16.34 4.69
C GLU A 214 18.25 15.30 5.62
N GLY A 215 19.09 14.58 6.36
CA GLY A 215 18.67 13.62 7.38
C GLY A 215 17.82 14.26 8.46
N GLN A 216 18.24 15.38 9.05
CA GLN A 216 17.49 16.11 10.07
C GLN A 216 16.16 16.63 9.53
N THR A 217 16.16 17.19 8.32
CA THR A 217 14.96 17.71 7.68
C THR A 217 13.92 16.61 7.48
N MET A 218 14.31 15.49 6.86
CA MET A 218 13.41 14.34 6.63
C MET A 218 12.93 13.73 7.95
N LEU A 219 13.83 13.51 8.91
CA LEU A 219 13.50 12.92 10.22
C LEU A 219 12.50 13.79 10.98
N SER A 220 12.70 15.11 10.98
CA SER A 220 11.78 16.04 11.64
C SER A 220 10.41 16.07 10.94
N MET A 221 10.37 16.18 9.59
CA MET A 221 9.13 16.21 8.81
C MET A 221 8.30 14.94 9.03
N THR A 222 8.94 13.78 8.92
CA THR A 222 8.22 12.50 9.04
C THR A 222 7.74 12.22 10.46
N LEU A 223 8.51 12.54 11.49
CA LEU A 223 8.06 12.35 12.88
C LEU A 223 6.90 13.27 13.25
N TRP A 224 6.86 14.52 12.72
CA TRP A 224 5.69 15.38 12.87
C TRP A 224 4.46 14.80 12.17
N LEU A 225 4.62 14.31 10.96
CA LEU A 225 3.55 13.66 10.20
C LEU A 225 3.05 12.40 10.92
N LEU A 226 3.95 11.54 11.39
CA LEU A 226 3.61 10.30 12.10
C LEU A 226 2.93 10.56 13.46
N THR A 227 3.22 11.71 14.10
CA THR A 227 2.53 12.13 15.33
C THR A 227 1.02 12.27 15.14
N VAL A 228 0.59 12.64 13.94
CA VAL A 228 -0.83 12.75 13.58
C VAL A 228 -1.35 11.44 12.99
N LEU A 229 -0.62 10.88 12.02
CA LEU A 229 -1.11 9.76 11.23
C LEU A 229 -1.21 8.44 12.02
N VAL A 230 -0.28 8.17 12.95
CA VAL A 230 -0.30 6.89 13.69
C VAL A 230 -1.48 6.81 14.66
N PRO A 231 -1.77 7.81 15.51
CA PRO A 231 -3.00 7.81 16.29
C PRO A 231 -4.27 7.80 15.42
N LEU A 232 -4.28 8.57 14.34
CA LEU A 232 -5.41 8.61 13.41
C LEU A 232 -5.66 7.22 12.77
N GLN A 233 -4.61 6.48 12.42
CA GLN A 233 -4.71 5.13 11.87
C GLN A 233 -5.36 4.17 12.86
N ILE A 234 -5.04 4.29 14.16
CA ILE A 234 -5.65 3.47 15.22
C ILE A 234 -7.14 3.80 15.36
N LEU A 235 -7.50 5.09 15.37
CA LEU A 235 -8.91 5.52 15.46
C LEU A 235 -9.74 5.08 14.25
N ILE A 236 -9.19 5.23 13.03
CA ILE A 236 -9.87 4.76 11.81
C ILE A 236 -9.96 3.22 11.83
N GLY A 237 -8.95 2.54 12.33
CA GLY A 237 -8.95 1.07 12.48
C GLY A 237 -10.05 0.58 13.42
N ASP A 238 -10.26 1.25 14.53
CA ASP A 238 -11.34 0.99 15.46
C ASP A 238 -12.73 1.15 14.79
N GLN A 239 -12.96 2.27 14.11
CA GLN A 239 -14.21 2.51 13.36
C GLN A 239 -14.42 1.47 12.23
N HIS A 240 -13.35 1.01 11.58
CA HIS A 240 -13.42 -0.07 10.61
C HIS A 240 -13.76 -1.42 11.27
N GLY A 241 -13.29 -1.65 12.50
CA GLY A 241 -13.66 -2.79 13.32
C GLY A 241 -15.17 -2.82 13.62
N LEU A 242 -15.74 -1.68 14.04
CA LEU A 242 -17.19 -1.54 14.29
C LEU A 242 -18.02 -1.77 13.01
N ASN A 243 -17.58 -1.24 11.87
CA ASN A 243 -18.22 -1.52 10.58
C ASN A 243 -18.14 -3.01 10.21
N THR A 244 -17.02 -3.68 10.56
CA THR A 244 -16.89 -5.14 10.35
C THR A 244 -17.83 -5.93 11.27
N LEU A 245 -18.03 -5.49 12.51
CA LEU A 245 -19.02 -6.09 13.42
C LEU A 245 -20.43 -6.04 12.82
N GLU A 246 -20.81 -4.90 12.26
CA GLU A 246 -22.13 -4.69 11.69
C GLU A 246 -22.33 -5.46 10.37
N GLN A 247 -21.37 -5.37 9.44
CA GLN A 247 -21.54 -5.85 8.07
C GLN A 247 -21.06 -7.29 7.85
N GLN A 248 -20.06 -7.73 8.60
CA GLN A 248 -19.41 -9.04 8.44
C GLN A 248 -19.09 -9.70 9.80
N PRO A 249 -20.10 -9.93 10.66
CA PRO A 249 -19.85 -10.40 12.04
C PRO A 249 -19.14 -11.77 12.11
N VAL A 250 -19.34 -12.67 11.15
CA VAL A 250 -18.60 -13.93 11.08
C VAL A 250 -17.11 -13.73 10.84
N LYS A 251 -16.74 -12.72 10.05
CA LYS A 251 -15.34 -12.33 9.86
C LYS A 251 -14.74 -11.83 11.17
N LEU A 252 -15.46 -10.97 11.90
CA LEU A 252 -15.00 -10.47 13.18
C LEU A 252 -14.81 -11.62 14.19
N ALA A 253 -15.75 -12.55 14.26
CA ALA A 253 -15.64 -13.73 15.11
C ALA A 253 -14.39 -14.57 14.79
N ALA A 254 -14.03 -14.71 13.52
CA ALA A 254 -12.81 -15.40 13.10
C ALA A 254 -11.53 -14.62 13.42
N ILE A 255 -11.52 -13.31 13.20
CA ILE A 255 -10.40 -12.40 13.55
C ILE A 255 -10.10 -12.47 15.05
N GLU A 256 -11.14 -12.58 15.88
CA GLU A 256 -11.01 -12.63 17.33
C GLU A 256 -10.96 -14.07 17.90
N ALA A 257 -11.12 -15.08 17.04
CA ALA A 257 -11.21 -16.49 17.44
C ALA A 257 -12.30 -16.77 18.50
N HIS A 258 -13.43 -16.05 18.41
CA HIS A 258 -14.58 -16.26 19.27
C HIS A 258 -15.48 -17.38 18.71
N TRP A 259 -15.55 -18.51 19.42
CA TRP A 259 -16.35 -19.68 19.01
C TRP A 259 -17.80 -19.57 19.46
N THR A 260 -18.06 -19.01 20.63
CA THR A 260 -19.40 -18.95 21.25
C THR A 260 -19.84 -17.51 21.43
N THR A 261 -21.11 -17.25 21.16
CA THR A 261 -21.74 -15.94 21.40
C THR A 261 -21.81 -15.63 22.89
N GLY A 262 -21.46 -14.42 23.27
CA GLY A 262 -21.48 -14.01 24.69
C GLY A 262 -21.36 -12.50 24.85
N SER A 263 -21.66 -12.04 26.06
CA SER A 263 -21.37 -10.69 26.55
C SER A 263 -20.14 -10.74 27.46
N ARG A 264 -19.50 -9.57 27.67
CA ARG A 264 -18.29 -9.44 28.49
C ARG A 264 -17.15 -10.37 28.04
N VAL A 265 -17.05 -10.58 26.72
CA VAL A 265 -16.04 -11.48 26.13
C VAL A 265 -14.64 -10.94 26.37
N PRO A 266 -13.64 -11.81 26.59
CA PRO A 266 -12.26 -11.38 26.74
C PRO A 266 -11.66 -10.93 25.41
N LEU A 267 -10.66 -10.07 25.45
CA LEU A 267 -9.75 -9.85 24.34
C LEU A 267 -8.68 -10.93 24.35
N ILE A 268 -8.69 -11.79 23.35
CA ILE A 268 -7.69 -12.84 23.19
C ILE A 268 -6.45 -12.24 22.53
N LEU A 269 -5.36 -12.11 23.27
CA LEU A 269 -4.09 -11.61 22.76
C LEU A 269 -3.32 -12.67 21.96
N PHE A 270 -3.35 -13.91 22.46
CA PHE A 270 -2.74 -15.07 21.82
C PHE A 270 -3.60 -16.32 22.05
N ALA A 271 -3.73 -17.14 21.06
CA ALA A 271 -4.31 -18.47 21.14
C ALA A 271 -3.84 -19.35 19.97
N LEU A 272 -4.01 -20.64 20.08
CA LEU A 272 -3.91 -21.59 18.98
C LEU A 272 -5.32 -22.08 18.64
N PRO A 273 -6.00 -21.49 17.65
CA PRO A 273 -7.34 -21.91 17.26
C PRO A 273 -7.33 -23.32 16.67
N ASP A 274 -8.24 -24.16 17.16
CA ASP A 274 -8.51 -25.51 16.65
C ASP A 274 -9.89 -25.51 15.97
N GLU A 275 -9.89 -25.53 14.63
CA GLU A 275 -11.12 -25.48 13.84
C GLU A 275 -11.90 -26.79 13.89
N GLN A 276 -11.26 -27.92 14.21
CA GLN A 276 -11.92 -29.22 14.32
C GLN A 276 -12.62 -29.39 15.67
N ALA A 277 -11.93 -28.99 16.75
CA ALA A 277 -12.48 -29.01 18.09
C ALA A 277 -13.37 -27.78 18.41
N GLU A 278 -13.39 -26.78 17.52
CA GLU A 278 -14.09 -25.48 17.69
C GLU A 278 -13.75 -24.83 19.04
N THR A 279 -12.45 -24.75 19.35
CA THR A 279 -11.93 -24.21 20.60
C THR A 279 -10.55 -23.57 20.42
N ASN A 280 -10.07 -22.92 21.46
CA ASN A 280 -8.73 -22.31 21.48
C ASN A 280 -7.85 -23.00 22.53
N HIS A 281 -6.59 -23.28 22.18
CA HIS A 281 -5.57 -23.76 23.07
C HIS A 281 -4.58 -22.68 23.45
N ASN A 282 -3.92 -22.79 24.61
CA ASN A 282 -2.87 -21.87 25.09
C ASN A 282 -3.30 -20.39 25.05
N VAL A 283 -4.49 -20.10 25.59
CA VAL A 283 -5.10 -18.78 25.53
C VAL A 283 -4.42 -17.82 26.50
N ILE A 284 -4.03 -16.65 25.99
CA ILE A 284 -3.65 -15.46 26.77
C ILE A 284 -4.69 -14.39 26.47
N GLU A 285 -5.44 -13.96 27.48
CA GLU A 285 -6.56 -13.06 27.29
C GLU A 285 -6.66 -12.00 28.38
N VAL A 286 -7.31 -10.88 28.05
CA VAL A 286 -7.68 -9.84 29.01
C VAL A 286 -9.19 -9.88 29.18
N PRO A 287 -9.69 -10.21 30.38
CA PRO A 287 -11.13 -10.33 30.62
C PRO A 287 -11.91 -9.05 30.27
N VAL A 288 -13.11 -9.20 29.72
CA VAL A 288 -14.08 -8.13 29.41
C VAL A 288 -13.62 -7.16 28.31
N LEU A 289 -12.32 -7.03 28.07
CA LEU A 289 -11.76 -6.03 27.16
C LEU A 289 -12.19 -6.27 25.70
N GLY A 290 -12.52 -7.50 25.34
CA GLY A 290 -13.04 -7.84 23.99
C GLY A 290 -14.37 -7.14 23.73
N SER A 291 -15.39 -7.28 24.59
CA SER A 291 -16.66 -6.56 24.42
C SER A 291 -16.45 -5.05 24.37
N LEU A 292 -15.65 -4.49 25.28
CA LEU A 292 -15.40 -3.04 25.32
C LEU A 292 -14.81 -2.50 24.02
N ILE A 293 -13.82 -3.18 23.43
CA ILE A 293 -13.18 -2.73 22.19
C ILE A 293 -14.09 -2.98 20.97
N LEU A 294 -14.72 -4.16 20.91
CA LEU A 294 -15.47 -4.57 19.72
C LEU A 294 -16.84 -3.94 19.60
N THR A 295 -17.46 -3.52 20.73
CA THR A 295 -18.82 -2.98 20.75
C THR A 295 -18.92 -1.61 21.41
N HIS A 296 -17.83 -1.09 21.98
CA HIS A 296 -17.79 0.12 22.84
C HIS A 296 -18.72 0.04 24.05
N ASP A 297 -19.11 -1.19 24.45
CA ASP A 297 -19.94 -1.48 25.60
C ASP A 297 -19.36 -2.67 26.36
N LEU A 298 -19.25 -2.54 27.70
CA LEU A 298 -18.76 -3.62 28.56
C LEU A 298 -19.65 -4.86 28.53
N ASP A 299 -20.94 -4.68 28.40
CA ASP A 299 -21.95 -5.72 28.34
C ASP A 299 -22.37 -6.07 26.89
N GLY A 300 -21.71 -5.46 25.91
CA GLY A 300 -21.96 -5.67 24.48
C GLY A 300 -21.79 -7.14 24.09
N THR A 301 -22.71 -7.65 23.28
CA THR A 301 -22.70 -9.03 22.83
C THR A 301 -21.90 -9.17 21.56
N VAL A 302 -20.93 -10.08 21.56
CA VAL A 302 -20.15 -10.48 20.38
C VAL A 302 -20.63 -11.86 19.94
N ARG A 303 -20.94 -12.00 18.64
CA ARG A 303 -21.39 -13.26 18.05
C ARG A 303 -20.19 -14.20 17.85
N GLY A 304 -20.39 -15.47 18.17
CA GLY A 304 -19.37 -16.51 17.98
C GLY A 304 -19.53 -17.27 16.67
N LEU A 305 -18.46 -17.91 16.22
CA LEU A 305 -18.44 -18.68 14.95
C LEU A 305 -19.51 -19.78 14.89
N LYS A 306 -19.90 -20.37 16.01
CA LYS A 306 -20.92 -21.42 16.06
C LYS A 306 -22.32 -20.96 15.67
N ASP A 307 -22.57 -19.66 15.58
CA ASP A 307 -23.85 -19.10 15.07
C ASP A 307 -24.03 -19.30 13.56
N TRP A 308 -22.96 -19.67 12.82
CA TRP A 308 -23.01 -19.90 11.38
C TRP A 308 -22.67 -21.36 11.04
N PRO A 309 -23.20 -21.89 9.94
CA PRO A 309 -22.78 -23.21 9.41
C PRO A 309 -21.28 -23.25 9.14
N ALA A 310 -20.66 -24.41 9.36
CA ALA A 310 -19.21 -24.58 9.20
C ALA A 310 -18.70 -24.23 7.79
N ASP A 311 -19.51 -24.52 6.76
CA ASP A 311 -19.18 -24.24 5.35
C ASP A 311 -19.29 -22.75 4.96
N GLN A 312 -19.77 -21.88 5.87
CA GLN A 312 -19.85 -20.43 5.70
C GLN A 312 -18.84 -19.67 6.54
N ARG A 313 -18.08 -20.35 7.40
CA ARG A 313 -17.08 -19.74 8.27
C ARG A 313 -15.76 -19.54 7.52
N PRO A 314 -15.08 -18.40 7.74
CA PRO A 314 -13.70 -18.25 7.28
C PRO A 314 -12.74 -19.13 8.10
N PRO A 315 -11.56 -19.47 7.57
CA PRO A 315 -10.51 -20.06 8.39
C PRO A 315 -10.14 -19.09 9.54
N VAL A 316 -9.82 -19.64 10.71
CA VAL A 316 -9.65 -18.81 11.93
C VAL A 316 -8.20 -18.43 12.16
N ALA A 317 -7.28 -19.38 12.07
CA ALA A 317 -5.89 -19.16 12.46
C ALA A 317 -5.22 -18.02 11.65
N ILE A 318 -5.42 -17.98 10.34
CA ILE A 318 -4.74 -17.01 9.48
C ILE A 318 -5.19 -15.57 9.77
N PRO A 319 -6.49 -15.20 9.73
CA PRO A 319 -6.91 -13.83 10.03
C PRO A 319 -6.67 -13.45 11.49
N PHE A 320 -6.75 -14.40 12.44
CA PHE A 320 -6.44 -14.17 13.84
C PHE A 320 -4.99 -13.68 14.03
N PHE A 321 -4.00 -14.40 13.53
CA PHE A 321 -2.60 -13.99 13.67
C PHE A 321 -2.26 -12.77 12.81
N ALA A 322 -2.78 -12.68 11.59
CA ALA A 322 -2.55 -11.54 10.71
C ALA A 322 -3.03 -10.23 11.36
N PHE A 323 -4.22 -10.22 11.95
CA PHE A 323 -4.76 -9.06 12.65
C PHE A 323 -3.89 -8.63 13.83
N ARG A 324 -3.44 -9.59 14.64
CA ARG A 324 -2.57 -9.29 15.80
C ARG A 324 -1.21 -8.76 15.40
N ILE A 325 -0.63 -9.26 14.31
CA ILE A 325 0.61 -8.72 13.72
C ILE A 325 0.38 -7.27 13.28
N MET A 326 -0.70 -6.99 12.55
CA MET A 326 -1.02 -5.63 12.08
C MET A 326 -1.18 -4.65 13.26
N VAL A 327 -1.99 -5.01 14.24
CA VAL A 327 -2.27 -4.16 15.41
C VAL A 327 -1.01 -4.00 16.27
N GLY A 328 -0.26 -5.09 16.50
CA GLY A 328 1.00 -5.05 17.25
C GLY A 328 2.04 -4.13 16.61
N ILE A 329 2.17 -4.16 15.28
CA ILE A 329 3.01 -3.21 14.55
C ILE A 329 2.50 -1.78 14.74
N GLY A 330 1.18 -1.54 14.69
CA GLY A 330 0.60 -0.22 14.92
C GLY A 330 0.96 0.35 16.28
N PHE A 331 0.88 -0.45 17.36
CA PHE A 331 1.31 -0.04 18.70
C PHE A 331 2.83 0.16 18.82
N LEU A 332 3.64 -0.65 18.13
CA LEU A 332 5.09 -0.43 18.05
C LEU A 332 5.42 0.90 17.37
N MET A 333 4.73 1.23 16.29
CA MET A 333 4.85 2.53 15.61
C MET A 333 4.46 3.68 16.53
N LEU A 334 3.37 3.54 17.29
CA LEU A 334 2.94 4.53 18.28
C LEU A 334 4.00 4.73 19.36
N ALA A 335 4.58 3.66 19.88
CA ALA A 335 5.64 3.72 20.88
C ALA A 335 6.87 4.50 20.34
N LEU A 336 7.28 4.27 19.08
CA LEU A 336 8.36 5.03 18.44
C LEU A 336 8.03 6.53 18.34
N VAL A 337 6.79 6.87 18.01
CA VAL A 337 6.34 8.27 17.98
C VAL A 337 6.40 8.91 19.37
N ILE A 338 5.92 8.24 20.41
CA ILE A 338 5.96 8.73 21.80
C ILE A 338 7.41 8.94 22.25
N VAL A 339 8.29 7.97 21.97
CA VAL A 339 9.73 8.08 22.27
C VAL A 339 10.36 9.27 21.52
N SER A 340 9.96 9.52 20.28
CA SER A 340 10.47 10.67 19.50
C SER A 340 10.13 12.00 20.16
N TRP A 341 8.92 12.11 20.73
CA TRP A 341 8.48 13.29 21.50
C TRP A 341 9.31 13.47 22.75
N TRP A 342 9.52 12.41 23.52
CA TRP A 342 10.35 12.46 24.73
C TRP A 342 11.80 12.90 24.41
N LEU A 343 12.40 12.36 23.35
CA LEU A 343 13.74 12.74 22.89
C LEU A 343 13.78 14.19 22.37
N ARG A 344 12.71 14.65 21.69
CA ARG A 344 12.60 16.02 21.20
C ARG A 344 12.60 17.03 22.33
N VAL A 345 11.81 16.78 23.38
CA VAL A 345 11.77 17.62 24.59
C VAL A 345 13.14 17.68 25.28
N ARG A 346 13.91 16.59 25.23
CA ARG A 346 15.28 16.53 25.77
C ARG A 346 16.37 17.06 24.84
N TRP A 347 16.02 17.56 23.65
CA TRP A 347 16.96 18.02 22.65
C TRP A 347 17.96 16.96 22.16
N GLN A 348 17.64 15.68 22.28
CA GLN A 348 18.48 14.52 21.96
C GLN A 348 18.02 13.73 20.73
N LEU A 349 16.98 14.19 20.02
CA LEU A 349 16.32 13.46 18.95
C LEU A 349 17.29 13.03 17.82
N PHE A 350 18.21 13.92 17.44
CA PHE A 350 19.12 13.68 16.33
C PHE A 350 20.42 12.99 16.71
N GLU A 351 20.71 12.85 18.01
CA GLU A 351 21.96 12.33 18.53
C GLU A 351 21.84 10.94 19.14
N THR A 352 20.62 10.53 19.53
CA THR A 352 20.35 9.27 20.21
C THR A 352 20.49 8.09 19.28
N ARG A 353 21.67 7.45 19.29
CA ARG A 353 22.02 6.38 18.36
C ARG A 353 21.07 5.18 18.37
N TRP A 354 20.65 4.72 19.57
CA TRP A 354 19.73 3.58 19.65
C TRP A 354 18.37 3.90 19.00
N PHE A 355 17.86 5.12 19.17
CA PHE A 355 16.59 5.54 18.56
C PHE A 355 16.71 5.57 17.03
N LEU A 356 17.80 6.11 16.50
CA LEU A 356 18.05 6.11 15.06
C LEU A 356 18.12 4.68 14.49
N ILE A 357 18.72 3.72 15.23
CA ILE A 357 18.71 2.31 14.84
C ILE A 357 17.30 1.75 14.84
N CYS A 358 16.47 2.05 15.85
CA CYS A 358 15.07 1.64 15.87
C CYS A 358 14.29 2.21 14.68
N CYS A 359 14.51 3.48 14.30
CA CYS A 359 13.91 4.08 13.11
C CYS A 359 14.34 3.38 11.80
N GLU A 360 15.63 3.01 11.66
CA GLU A 360 16.10 2.24 10.50
C GLU A 360 15.42 0.87 10.42
N LEU A 361 15.34 0.14 11.54
CA LEU A 361 14.71 -1.18 11.62
C LEU A 361 13.20 -1.13 11.45
N ALA A 362 12.57 -0.03 11.80
CA ALA A 362 11.13 0.18 11.63
C ALA A 362 10.72 0.47 10.16
N SER A 363 11.67 0.76 9.27
CA SER A 363 11.41 1.07 7.87
C SER A 363 10.49 0.07 7.14
N PRO A 364 10.61 -1.27 7.31
CA PRO A 364 9.74 -2.24 6.64
C PRO A 364 8.40 -2.49 7.36
N LEU A 365 8.19 -1.98 8.57
CA LEU A 365 7.02 -2.34 9.40
C LEU A 365 5.70 -1.96 8.74
N GLY A 366 5.63 -0.83 8.02
CA GLY A 366 4.43 -0.43 7.30
C GLY A 366 4.02 -1.44 6.24
N PHE A 367 4.96 -1.97 5.49
CA PHE A 367 4.71 -3.01 4.49
C PHE A 367 4.17 -4.30 5.12
N LEU A 368 4.75 -4.72 6.25
CA LEU A 368 4.30 -5.90 6.99
C LEU A 368 2.88 -5.71 7.53
N ALA A 369 2.58 -4.52 8.07
CA ALA A 369 1.24 -4.19 8.55
C ALA A 369 0.20 -4.19 7.41
N VAL A 370 0.54 -3.64 6.24
CA VAL A 370 -0.35 -3.64 5.05
C VAL A 370 -0.62 -5.06 4.57
N LEU A 371 0.41 -5.92 4.48
CA LEU A 371 0.22 -7.34 4.10
C LEU A 371 -0.62 -8.09 5.12
N ALA A 372 -0.38 -7.87 6.41
CA ALA A 372 -1.15 -8.50 7.47
C ALA A 372 -2.62 -8.04 7.44
N GLY A 373 -2.88 -6.74 7.28
CA GLY A 373 -4.23 -6.19 7.13
C GLY A 373 -4.97 -6.70 5.89
N TRP A 374 -4.28 -6.78 4.75
CA TRP A 374 -4.83 -7.36 3.53
C TRP A 374 -5.17 -8.84 3.73
N THR A 375 -4.27 -9.61 4.35
CA THR A 375 -4.51 -11.03 4.68
C THR A 375 -5.74 -11.20 5.59
N THR A 376 -5.84 -10.39 6.64
CA THR A 376 -7.01 -10.36 7.53
C THR A 376 -8.30 -10.12 6.76
N THR A 377 -8.30 -9.17 5.85
CA THR A 377 -9.46 -8.78 5.06
C THR A 377 -9.89 -9.88 4.10
N GLU A 378 -8.97 -10.44 3.32
CA GLU A 378 -9.28 -11.33 2.21
C GLU A 378 -9.45 -12.79 2.65
N VAL A 379 -8.67 -13.24 3.63
CA VAL A 379 -8.87 -14.57 4.21
C VAL A 379 -10.10 -14.58 5.11
N GLY A 380 -10.33 -13.50 5.86
CA GLY A 380 -11.55 -13.34 6.67
C GLY A 380 -12.84 -13.23 5.87
N ARG A 381 -12.79 -12.98 4.54
CA ARG A 381 -13.96 -13.03 3.66
C ARG A 381 -14.32 -14.45 3.21
N GLN A 382 -13.38 -15.38 3.25
CA GLN A 382 -13.66 -16.74 2.78
C GLN A 382 -14.86 -17.38 3.52
N PRO A 383 -15.62 -18.26 2.87
CA PRO A 383 -15.39 -18.87 1.55
C PRO A 383 -15.92 -18.04 0.36
N TRP A 384 -16.15 -16.77 0.51
CA TRP A 384 -16.81 -15.89 -0.49
C TRP A 384 -15.81 -15.11 -1.34
N THR A 385 -16.06 -14.99 -2.65
CA THR A 385 -15.44 -14.00 -3.53
C THR A 385 -16.23 -12.70 -3.49
N VAL A 386 -17.56 -12.77 -3.60
CA VAL A 386 -18.49 -11.68 -3.29
C VAL A 386 -19.29 -12.10 -2.05
N TYR A 387 -19.13 -11.37 -0.96
CA TYR A 387 -19.61 -11.78 0.36
C TYR A 387 -21.09 -12.17 0.36
N GLY A 388 -21.38 -13.37 0.81
CA GLY A 388 -22.72 -13.93 0.91
C GLY A 388 -23.39 -14.31 -0.43
N LEU A 389 -22.78 -14.02 -1.59
CA LEU A 389 -23.42 -14.14 -2.90
C LEU A 389 -22.71 -15.07 -3.87
N LEU A 390 -21.37 -15.03 -3.93
CA LEU A 390 -20.58 -15.86 -4.84
C LEU A 390 -19.45 -16.54 -4.08
N ARG A 391 -19.43 -17.86 -4.06
CA ARG A 391 -18.36 -18.62 -3.40
C ARG A 391 -17.08 -18.61 -4.22
N THR A 392 -15.94 -18.67 -3.55
CA THR A 392 -14.63 -18.73 -4.19
C THR A 392 -14.46 -20.02 -5.02
N ALA A 393 -15.03 -21.13 -4.57
CA ALA A 393 -15.03 -22.37 -5.32
C ALA A 393 -15.77 -22.27 -6.67
N ASP A 394 -16.83 -21.45 -6.74
CA ASP A 394 -17.64 -21.24 -7.92
C ASP A 394 -17.09 -20.16 -8.86
N SER A 395 -16.00 -19.48 -8.47
CA SER A 395 -15.42 -18.35 -9.16
C SER A 395 -14.33 -18.72 -10.16
N VAL A 396 -13.77 -19.93 -10.05
CA VAL A 396 -12.62 -20.41 -10.84
C VAL A 396 -13.02 -20.76 -12.26
N SER A 397 -12.11 -20.56 -13.19
CA SER A 397 -12.27 -20.91 -14.61
C SER A 397 -12.41 -22.42 -14.79
N PRO A 398 -13.48 -22.92 -15.42
CA PRO A 398 -13.77 -24.36 -15.49
C PRO A 398 -12.82 -25.15 -16.40
N SER A 399 -12.13 -24.46 -17.30
CA SER A 399 -11.19 -25.09 -18.26
C SER A 399 -9.78 -25.27 -17.73
N LEU A 400 -9.47 -24.74 -16.53
CA LEU A 400 -8.12 -24.81 -15.97
C LEU A 400 -7.79 -26.17 -15.39
N THR A 401 -6.61 -26.67 -15.73
CA THR A 401 -5.98 -27.78 -15.03
C THR A 401 -5.00 -27.28 -13.96
N GLY A 402 -4.77 -28.08 -12.92
CA GLY A 402 -3.77 -27.71 -11.91
C GLY A 402 -2.36 -27.53 -12.48
N THR A 403 -2.03 -28.23 -13.58
CA THR A 403 -0.75 -28.09 -14.27
C THR A 403 -0.60 -26.73 -14.93
N ASP A 404 -1.64 -26.22 -15.59
CA ASP A 404 -1.61 -24.90 -16.24
C ASP A 404 -1.36 -23.78 -15.22
N VAL A 405 -2.07 -23.86 -14.09
CA VAL A 405 -1.91 -22.89 -13.00
C VAL A 405 -0.52 -22.99 -12.36
N LEU A 406 0.00 -24.20 -12.16
CA LEU A 406 1.33 -24.38 -11.59
C LEU A 406 2.42 -23.78 -12.50
N ILE A 407 2.34 -24.02 -13.82
CA ILE A 407 3.30 -23.45 -14.79
C ILE A 407 3.26 -21.91 -14.75
N SER A 408 2.07 -21.32 -14.77
CA SER A 408 1.93 -19.85 -14.70
C SER A 408 2.38 -19.30 -13.35
N LEU A 409 2.08 -19.96 -12.23
CA LEU A 409 2.55 -19.56 -10.89
C LEU A 409 4.08 -19.59 -10.81
N LEU A 410 4.73 -20.62 -11.32
CA LEU A 410 6.20 -20.69 -11.37
C LEU A 410 6.81 -19.58 -12.24
N GLY A 411 6.15 -19.25 -13.37
CA GLY A 411 6.54 -18.13 -14.23
C GLY A 411 6.46 -16.80 -13.48
N TYR A 412 5.35 -16.51 -12.79
CA TYR A 412 5.22 -15.30 -11.96
C TYR A 412 6.23 -15.27 -10.82
N ALA A 413 6.42 -16.40 -10.13
CA ALA A 413 7.39 -16.51 -9.05
C ALA A 413 8.80 -16.17 -9.55
N LEU A 414 9.22 -16.74 -10.67
CA LEU A 414 10.55 -16.47 -11.27
C LEU A 414 10.73 -14.99 -11.61
N VAL A 415 9.76 -14.39 -12.31
CA VAL A 415 9.83 -12.96 -12.70
C VAL A 415 9.91 -12.07 -11.46
N TYR A 416 9.08 -12.30 -10.46
CA TYR A 416 9.02 -11.47 -9.26
C TYR A 416 10.27 -11.64 -8.38
N LEU A 417 10.80 -12.86 -8.25
CA LEU A 417 12.05 -13.13 -7.52
C LEU A 417 13.29 -12.50 -8.18
N ILE A 418 13.20 -12.10 -9.44
CA ILE A 418 14.25 -11.31 -10.11
C ILE A 418 13.95 -9.81 -9.99
N MET A 419 12.74 -9.38 -10.35
CA MET A 419 12.36 -7.97 -10.45
C MET A 419 12.46 -7.24 -9.10
N TYR A 420 11.89 -7.81 -8.03
CA TYR A 420 11.87 -7.14 -6.72
C TYR A 420 13.26 -7.00 -6.09
N PRO A 421 14.10 -8.04 -6.02
CA PRO A 421 15.46 -7.86 -5.49
C PRO A 421 16.30 -6.88 -6.32
N VAL A 422 16.18 -6.89 -7.65
CA VAL A 422 16.90 -5.93 -8.51
C VAL A 422 16.41 -4.51 -8.25
N GLY A 423 15.10 -4.28 -8.18
CA GLY A 423 14.52 -2.98 -7.86
C GLY A 423 14.94 -2.46 -6.49
N VAL A 424 14.85 -3.31 -5.45
CA VAL A 424 15.31 -2.98 -4.09
C VAL A 424 16.80 -2.66 -4.08
N ALA A 425 17.62 -3.46 -4.75
CA ALA A 425 19.07 -3.21 -4.84
C ALA A 425 19.37 -1.86 -5.51
N LEU A 426 18.61 -1.49 -6.54
CA LEU A 426 18.76 -0.20 -7.20
C LEU A 426 18.32 0.95 -6.27
N MET A 427 17.21 0.84 -5.57
CA MET A 427 16.78 1.85 -4.59
C MET A 427 17.81 2.00 -3.46
N VAL A 428 18.35 0.90 -2.94
CA VAL A 428 19.42 0.93 -1.93
C VAL A 428 20.70 1.61 -2.47
N ARG A 429 21.06 1.41 -3.74
CA ARG A 429 22.17 2.13 -4.37
C ARG A 429 21.89 3.64 -4.42
N ILE A 430 20.68 4.06 -4.78
CA ILE A 430 20.29 5.47 -4.77
C ILE A 430 20.39 6.05 -3.36
N VAL A 431 19.88 5.34 -2.34
CA VAL A 431 19.99 5.76 -0.93
C VAL A 431 21.45 5.89 -0.50
N LYS A 432 22.31 4.95 -0.84
CA LYS A 432 23.74 5.01 -0.52
C LYS A 432 24.47 6.15 -1.24
N ALA A 433 24.06 6.50 -2.45
CA ALA A 433 24.58 7.66 -3.17
C ALA A 433 24.15 8.98 -2.51
N GLY A 434 22.92 9.03 -2.00
CA GLY A 434 22.32 10.19 -1.32
C GLY A 434 21.83 11.29 -2.26
N PRO A 435 21.28 12.38 -1.69
CA PRO A 435 20.91 13.57 -2.44
C PRO A 435 22.16 14.20 -3.08
N ALA A 436 22.11 14.42 -4.40
CA ALA A 436 23.22 15.06 -5.10
C ALA A 436 23.38 16.51 -4.61
N GLU A 437 24.63 16.95 -4.44
CA GLU A 437 24.89 18.37 -4.29
C GLU A 437 24.40 19.12 -5.54
N PRO A 438 24.02 20.40 -5.41
CA PRO A 438 23.70 21.22 -6.57
C PRO A 438 24.91 21.16 -7.49
N THR A 439 24.82 20.48 -8.60
CA THR A 439 25.80 20.64 -9.66
C THR A 439 25.79 22.12 -10.02
N THR A 440 26.86 22.84 -9.70
CA THR A 440 27.18 24.11 -10.37
C THR A 440 26.77 23.90 -11.82
N ALA A 441 25.89 24.74 -12.33
CA ALA A 441 25.27 24.55 -13.64
C ALA A 441 26.31 24.07 -14.63
N PRO A 442 26.07 22.95 -15.37
CA PRO A 442 26.91 22.66 -16.52
C PRO A 442 26.89 23.91 -17.37
N ALA A 443 28.06 24.30 -17.85
CA ALA A 443 28.16 25.41 -18.81
C ALA A 443 27.02 25.28 -19.84
N PRO A 444 26.34 26.36 -20.23
CA PRO A 444 25.23 26.30 -21.15
C PRO A 444 25.63 25.36 -22.30
N ILE A 445 24.88 24.32 -22.53
CA ILE A 445 25.03 23.52 -23.74
C ILE A 445 24.73 24.54 -24.83
N GLU A 446 25.78 25.05 -25.46
CA GLU A 446 25.62 25.79 -26.70
C GLU A 446 24.67 24.97 -27.55
N SER A 447 23.58 25.56 -27.96
CA SER A 447 22.49 24.90 -28.68
C SER A 447 23.07 23.95 -29.70
N GLY A 448 23.09 22.64 -29.37
CA GLY A 448 23.66 21.62 -30.21
C GLY A 448 22.79 21.40 -31.45
N ARG A 449 22.85 22.30 -32.39
CA ARG A 449 22.75 21.92 -33.81
C ARG A 449 24.00 21.06 -34.06
N PRO A 450 23.88 19.85 -34.61
CA PRO A 450 25.04 19.09 -35.05
C PRO A 450 25.88 20.04 -35.94
N GLY A 451 27.06 20.39 -35.43
CA GLY A 451 27.97 21.25 -36.23
C GLY A 451 28.22 20.56 -37.54
N LEU A 452 28.00 21.29 -38.63
CA LEU A 452 28.40 20.80 -39.95
C LEU A 452 29.89 20.46 -39.87
N PRO A 453 30.37 19.39 -40.51
CA PRO A 453 31.78 18.93 -40.44
C PRO A 453 32.81 20.04 -40.84
N VAL A 454 32.37 21.09 -41.49
CA VAL A 454 33.20 22.24 -41.90
C VAL A 454 33.60 23.14 -40.71
N GLN A 455 32.93 23.08 -39.57
CA GLN A 455 33.28 23.91 -38.39
C GLN A 455 34.38 23.29 -37.51
N ALA A 456 34.86 22.13 -37.84
CA ALA A 456 35.95 21.43 -37.11
C ALA A 456 37.36 21.75 -37.69
N LEU A 457 37.48 22.60 -38.69
CA LEU A 457 38.78 23.01 -39.21
C LEU A 457 39.35 24.14 -38.32
N PRO A 458 40.61 24.03 -37.83
CA PRO A 458 41.26 25.09 -37.10
C PRO A 458 41.34 26.36 -37.95
N ARG A 459 40.91 27.49 -37.40
CA ARG A 459 41.15 28.80 -38.03
C ARG A 459 42.67 28.95 -38.20
N SER A 460 43.15 28.98 -39.42
CA SER A 460 44.52 29.33 -39.71
C SER A 460 44.78 30.74 -39.23
N GLU A 461 45.73 30.89 -38.31
CA GLU A 461 46.36 32.15 -38.03
C GLU A 461 47.01 32.69 -39.31
N ALA A 462 46.31 33.53 -40.05
CA ALA A 462 46.90 34.26 -41.16
C ALA A 462 46.66 35.76 -40.89
N GLY A 463 47.72 36.48 -40.59
CA GLY A 463 47.74 37.89 -40.72
C GLY A 463 48.07 38.72 -39.48
N ALA A 464 49.25 38.58 -38.97
CA ALA A 464 49.95 39.69 -38.26
C ALA A 464 51.31 39.87 -38.91
N GLN A 465 51.35 40.68 -39.99
CA GLN A 465 52.52 41.41 -40.46
C GLN A 465 52.02 42.48 -41.43
N THR A 466 52.03 43.69 -41.01
CA THR A 466 52.62 45.02 -41.45
C THR A 466 51.88 46.14 -40.77
#